data_f688c476d21cfdaa05e29580e0135c78
#
_entry.id   f688c476d21cfdaa05e29580e0135c78
#
_cell.length_a   1.000
_cell.length_b   1.000
_cell.length_c   1.000
_cell.angle_alpha   90.00
_cell.angle_beta   90.00
_cell.angle_gamma   90.00
#
_symmetry.space_group_name_H-M   'P 1'
#
loop_
_entity.id
_entity.type
_entity.pdbx_description
1 polymer ?
#
loop_
_entity_poly.entity_id
_entity_poly.type
_entity_poly.pdbx_seq_one_letter_code
_entity_poly.pdbx_strand_id
1 'polypeptide(L)'
;GSADPAFRGDKTRWNPEDMLLASISACHKLWYLHFCAVNNIIVQEYRDEAIAIMDEGSSEQAGRFISATLKPRVRISSESDAVKALALHENAHHACFIANSLNFPVKCEAIIEKD
;
A
#
# COMPACT_ATOMS: atom_id res chain seq x y z
N GLY A 1 -14.38 10.06 10.11
CA GLY A 1 -13.12 9.66 10.72
C GLY A 1 -12.78 10.45 11.97
N SER A 2 -11.66 10.14 12.57
CA SER A 2 -11.17 10.78 13.79
C SER A 2 -9.65 10.84 13.72
N ALA A 3 -9.02 11.60 14.62
CA ALA A 3 -7.57 11.64 14.73
C ALA A 3 -7.03 10.34 15.33
N ASP A 4 -5.73 10.11 15.19
CA ASP A 4 -5.04 9.01 15.87
C ASP A 4 -5.25 9.13 17.38
N PRO A 5 -5.40 8.02 18.13
CA PRO A 5 -5.57 8.08 19.58
C PRO A 5 -4.48 8.87 20.31
N ALA A 6 -3.23 8.87 19.80
CA ALA A 6 -2.14 9.66 20.34
C ALA A 6 -2.41 11.18 20.27
N PHE A 7 -3.35 11.59 19.39
CA PHE A 7 -3.76 12.98 19.21
C PHE A 7 -5.21 13.19 19.65
N ARG A 8 -5.64 12.46 20.69
CA ARG A 8 -6.99 12.52 21.29
C ARG A 8 -8.09 12.02 20.36
N GLY A 9 -7.74 11.21 19.36
CA GLY A 9 -8.73 10.59 18.48
C GLY A 9 -9.42 9.39 19.12
N ASP A 10 -10.51 8.96 18.50
CA ASP A 10 -11.24 7.76 18.87
C ASP A 10 -10.65 6.57 18.11
N LYS A 11 -10.07 5.60 18.83
CA LYS A 11 -9.43 4.42 18.22
C LYS A 11 -10.41 3.47 17.53
N THR A 12 -11.72 3.64 17.69
CA THR A 12 -12.73 2.85 17.00
C THR A 12 -13.08 3.40 15.64
N ARG A 13 -12.52 4.53 15.25
CA ARG A 13 -12.78 5.21 13.98
C ARG A 13 -11.50 5.37 13.18
N TRP A 14 -11.66 5.49 11.86
CA TRP A 14 -10.55 5.84 10.98
C TRP A 14 -10.03 7.24 11.31
N ASN A 15 -8.73 7.37 11.39
CA ASN A 15 -8.06 8.66 11.50
C ASN A 15 -7.47 9.08 10.15
N PRO A 16 -7.11 10.37 9.96
CA PRO A 16 -6.58 10.84 8.67
C PRO A 16 -5.33 10.10 8.21
N GLU A 17 -4.46 9.73 9.13
CA GLU A 17 -3.20 9.04 8.83
C GLU A 17 -3.47 7.64 8.29
N ASP A 18 -4.37 6.91 8.91
CA ASP A 18 -4.79 5.59 8.43
C ASP A 18 -5.52 5.69 7.09
N MET A 19 -6.31 6.74 6.90
CA MET A 19 -7.01 6.98 5.63
C MET A 19 -6.02 7.23 4.51
N LEU A 20 -4.96 8.00 4.75
CA LEU A 20 -3.91 8.22 3.75
C LEU A 20 -3.21 6.91 3.42
N LEU A 21 -2.79 6.15 4.43
CA LEU A 21 -2.12 4.86 4.23
C LEU A 21 -3.03 3.88 3.47
N ALA A 22 -4.31 3.83 3.83
CA ALA A 22 -5.29 2.99 3.12
C ALA A 22 -5.44 3.42 1.66
N SER A 23 -5.40 4.72 1.36
CA SER A 23 -5.49 5.20 -0.01
C SER A 23 -4.27 4.82 -0.85
N ILE A 24 -3.07 4.85 -0.26
CA ILE A 24 -1.85 4.39 -0.92
C ILE A 24 -1.97 2.89 -1.25
N SER A 25 -2.37 2.08 -0.29
CA SER A 25 -2.55 0.64 -0.46
C SER A 25 -3.61 0.32 -1.51
N ALA A 26 -4.77 0.99 -1.44
CA ALA A 26 -5.87 0.76 -2.37
C ALA A 26 -5.51 1.16 -3.80
N CYS A 27 -4.83 2.27 -3.98
CA CYS A 27 -4.40 2.73 -5.31
C CYS A 27 -3.42 1.72 -5.94
N HIS A 28 -2.43 1.26 -5.16
CA HIS A 28 -1.49 0.24 -5.61
C HIS A 28 -2.22 -1.04 -6.02
N LYS A 29 -3.16 -1.50 -5.18
CA LYS A 29 -3.95 -2.70 -5.45
C LYS A 29 -4.72 -2.59 -6.76
N LEU A 30 -5.40 -1.46 -6.99
CA LEU A 30 -6.21 -1.29 -8.20
C LEU A 30 -5.34 -1.33 -9.46
N TRP A 31 -4.18 -0.68 -9.45
CA TRP A 31 -3.24 -0.73 -10.56
C TRP A 31 -2.66 -2.13 -10.74
N TYR A 32 -2.29 -2.77 -9.63
CA TYR A 32 -1.75 -4.12 -9.67
C TYR A 32 -2.74 -5.11 -10.29
N LEU A 33 -4.00 -5.06 -9.87
CA LEU A 33 -5.04 -5.93 -10.42
C LEU A 33 -5.27 -5.67 -11.92
N HIS A 34 -5.19 -4.41 -12.34
CA HIS A 34 -5.25 -4.06 -13.75
C HIS A 34 -4.11 -4.71 -14.54
N PHE A 35 -2.87 -4.56 -14.07
CA PHE A 35 -1.71 -5.14 -14.75
C PHE A 35 -1.76 -6.68 -14.73
N CYS A 36 -2.26 -7.28 -13.68
CA CYS A 36 -2.47 -8.73 -13.65
C CYS A 36 -3.47 -9.17 -14.72
N ALA A 37 -4.59 -8.44 -14.84
CA ALA A 37 -5.61 -8.78 -15.83
C ALA A 37 -5.07 -8.73 -17.26
N VAL A 38 -4.30 -7.70 -17.60
CA VAL A 38 -3.76 -7.56 -18.97
C VAL A 38 -2.57 -8.49 -19.23
N ASN A 39 -2.04 -9.14 -18.22
CA ASN A 39 -0.93 -10.10 -18.32
C ASN A 39 -1.34 -11.53 -18.02
N ASN A 40 -2.64 -11.81 -17.98
CA ASN A 40 -3.21 -13.15 -17.76
C ASN A 40 -2.81 -13.78 -16.42
N ILE A 41 -2.64 -12.94 -15.40
CA ILE A 41 -2.44 -13.39 -14.02
C ILE A 41 -3.81 -13.40 -13.34
N ILE A 42 -4.22 -14.55 -12.81
CA ILE A 42 -5.49 -14.70 -12.11
C ILE A 42 -5.23 -14.56 -10.62
N VAL A 43 -5.70 -13.46 -10.03
CA VAL A 43 -5.55 -13.19 -8.60
C VAL A 43 -6.73 -13.78 -7.86
N GLN A 44 -6.46 -14.70 -6.93
CA GLN A 44 -7.47 -15.35 -6.10
C GLN A 44 -7.72 -14.58 -4.81
N GLU A 45 -6.67 -13.99 -4.25
CA GLU A 45 -6.76 -13.23 -3.00
C GLU A 45 -5.68 -12.17 -2.97
N TYR A 46 -6.01 -11.02 -2.39
CA TYR A 46 -5.07 -9.92 -2.20
C TYR A 46 -5.24 -9.36 -0.78
N ARG A 47 -4.16 -9.36 -0.01
CA ARG A 47 -4.12 -8.76 1.33
C ARG A 47 -2.94 -7.83 1.43
N ASP A 48 -3.09 -6.75 2.18
CA ASP A 48 -2.00 -5.83 2.44
C ASP A 48 -2.04 -5.42 3.93
N GLU A 49 -0.90 -5.56 4.59
CA GLU A 49 -0.69 -5.09 5.96
C GLU A 49 0.26 -3.90 5.91
N ALA A 50 -0.17 -2.84 5.25
CA ALA A 50 0.63 -1.64 5.06
C ALA A 50 0.96 -0.98 6.40
N ILE A 51 2.19 -0.46 6.50
CA ILE A 51 2.65 0.31 7.66
C ILE A 51 3.23 1.63 7.20
N ALA A 52 3.15 2.63 8.07
CA ALA A 52 3.78 3.92 7.82
C ALA A 52 4.59 4.33 9.05
N ILE A 53 5.65 5.07 8.80
CA ILE A 53 6.47 5.66 9.85
C ILE A 53 6.25 7.16 9.82
N MET A 54 5.96 7.72 11.00
CA MET A 54 5.69 9.13 11.18
C MET A 54 6.69 9.74 12.16
N ASP A 55 7.05 10.98 11.89
CA ASP A 55 7.73 11.85 12.85
C ASP A 55 6.67 12.80 13.41
N GLU A 56 6.45 12.77 14.72
CA GLU A 56 5.44 13.60 15.37
C GLU A 56 5.83 15.08 15.40
N GLY A 57 7.08 15.38 15.07
CA GLY A 57 7.56 16.75 15.05
C GLY A 57 8.14 17.21 16.39
N SER A 58 8.53 18.47 16.42
CA SER A 58 9.11 19.13 17.58
C SER A 58 8.65 20.59 17.61
N SER A 59 9.16 21.36 18.56
CA SER A 59 8.91 22.81 18.60
C SER A 59 9.47 23.55 17.38
N GLU A 60 10.46 22.95 16.68
CA GLU A 60 11.16 23.57 15.55
C GLU A 60 10.73 23.00 14.20
N GLN A 61 10.16 21.79 14.19
CA GLN A 61 9.79 21.10 12.95
C GLN A 61 8.41 20.43 13.07
N ALA A 62 7.56 20.68 12.09
CA ALA A 62 6.23 20.06 12.03
C ALA A 62 6.35 18.55 11.83
N GLY A 63 5.37 17.82 12.39
CA GLY A 63 5.25 16.38 12.18
C GLY A 63 4.92 16.03 10.74
N ARG A 64 5.33 14.85 10.32
CA ARG A 64 5.10 14.39 8.94
C ARG A 64 5.27 12.88 8.81
N PHE A 65 4.81 12.34 7.70
CA PHE A 65 5.17 10.99 7.30
C PHE A 65 6.63 10.93 6.84
N ILE A 66 7.33 9.88 7.25
CA ILE A 66 8.71 9.60 6.83
C ILE A 66 8.72 8.60 5.68
N SER A 67 7.90 7.55 5.77
CA SER A 67 7.81 6.51 4.76
C SER A 67 6.54 5.69 4.93
N ALA A 68 6.16 4.97 3.87
CA ALA A 68 5.14 3.94 3.93
C ALA A 68 5.69 2.68 3.29
N THR A 69 5.29 1.52 3.81
CA THR A 69 5.66 0.23 3.25
C THR A 69 4.39 -0.58 3.04
N LEU A 70 4.13 -0.94 1.79
CA LEU A 70 3.06 -1.85 1.43
C LEU A 70 3.59 -3.28 1.54
N LYS A 71 2.79 -4.19 2.06
CA LYS A 71 3.16 -5.60 2.24
C LYS A 71 2.09 -6.50 1.63
N PRO A 72 1.85 -6.38 0.31
CA PRO A 72 0.81 -7.18 -0.30
C PRO A 72 1.19 -8.66 -0.33
N ARG A 73 0.24 -9.48 0.09
CA ARG A 73 0.32 -10.93 -0.03
C ARG A 73 -0.74 -11.35 -1.03
N VAL A 74 -0.30 -11.87 -2.16
CA VAL A 74 -1.16 -12.16 -3.30
C VAL A 74 -1.13 -13.65 -3.59
N ARG A 75 -2.31 -14.26 -3.60
CA ARG A 75 -2.47 -15.66 -4.01
C ARG A 75 -3.00 -15.68 -5.44
N ILE A 76 -2.29 -16.37 -6.31
CA ILE A 76 -2.60 -16.46 -7.74
C ILE A 76 -2.95 -17.91 -8.10
N SER A 77 -3.60 -18.10 -9.25
CA SER A 77 -3.91 -19.43 -9.74
C SER A 77 -2.64 -20.24 -10.01
N SER A 78 -2.74 -21.56 -9.93
CA SER A 78 -1.61 -22.47 -10.17
C SER A 78 -1.00 -22.33 -11.56
N GLU A 79 -1.77 -21.85 -12.53
CA GLU A 79 -1.32 -21.67 -13.92
C GLU A 79 -0.70 -20.30 -14.17
N SER A 80 -0.84 -19.36 -13.24
CA SER A 80 -0.30 -18.02 -13.40
C SER A 80 1.23 -17.99 -13.17
N ASP A 81 1.90 -17.05 -13.84
CA ASP A 81 3.34 -16.87 -13.73
C ASP A 81 3.69 -16.06 -12.47
N ALA A 82 4.27 -16.72 -11.48
CA ALA A 82 4.62 -16.10 -10.19
C ALA A 82 5.73 -15.05 -10.33
N VAL A 83 6.70 -15.25 -11.21
CA VAL A 83 7.77 -14.28 -11.45
C VAL A 83 7.20 -13.01 -12.05
N LYS A 84 6.32 -13.16 -13.03
CA LYS A 84 5.61 -12.03 -13.65
C LYS A 84 4.74 -11.31 -12.63
N ALA A 85 3.99 -12.09 -11.84
CA ALA A 85 3.11 -11.54 -10.81
C ALA A 85 3.88 -10.67 -9.80
N LEU A 86 5.07 -11.10 -9.40
CA LEU A 86 5.91 -10.31 -8.52
C LEU A 86 6.40 -9.03 -9.21
N ALA A 87 6.87 -9.14 -10.45
CA ALA A 87 7.40 -8.00 -11.20
C ALA A 87 6.36 -6.91 -11.45
N LEU A 88 5.08 -7.26 -11.56
CA LEU A 88 4.01 -6.30 -11.83
C LEU A 88 3.76 -5.32 -10.67
N HIS A 89 4.25 -5.61 -9.48
CA HIS A 89 4.19 -4.64 -8.37
C HIS A 89 5.01 -3.40 -8.68
N GLU A 90 6.10 -3.52 -9.41
CA GLU A 90 6.90 -2.35 -9.84
C GLU A 90 6.10 -1.48 -10.83
N ASN A 91 5.39 -2.10 -11.76
CA ASN A 91 4.51 -1.37 -12.68
C ASN A 91 3.41 -0.63 -11.91
N ALA A 92 2.80 -1.29 -10.94
CA ALA A 92 1.76 -0.68 -10.11
C ALA A 92 2.31 0.51 -9.32
N HIS A 93 3.52 0.38 -8.77
CA HIS A 93 4.18 1.46 -8.03
C HIS A 93 4.39 2.69 -8.91
N HIS A 94 4.88 2.51 -10.13
CA HIS A 94 5.09 3.62 -11.07
C HIS A 94 3.78 4.28 -11.49
N ALA A 95 2.71 3.52 -11.62
CA ALA A 95 1.43 4.04 -12.08
C ALA A 95 0.58 4.68 -10.98
N CYS A 96 0.89 4.41 -9.71
CA CYS A 96 0.05 4.84 -8.60
C CYS A 96 0.05 6.36 -8.44
N PHE A 97 -1.09 6.99 -8.76
CA PHE A 97 -1.25 8.45 -8.66
C PHE A 97 -0.98 8.97 -7.25
N ILE A 98 -1.46 8.23 -6.24
CA ILE A 98 -1.29 8.65 -4.85
C ILE A 98 0.18 8.63 -4.46
N ALA A 99 0.89 7.53 -4.73
CA ALA A 99 2.32 7.43 -4.40
C ALA A 99 3.14 8.50 -5.12
N ASN A 100 2.80 8.81 -6.37
CA ASN A 100 3.49 9.81 -7.16
C ASN A 100 3.25 11.25 -6.67
N SER A 101 2.27 11.45 -5.80
CA SER A 101 1.89 12.77 -5.28
C SER A 101 2.41 13.02 -3.87
N LEU A 102 3.19 12.10 -3.31
CA LEU A 102 3.71 12.18 -1.96
C LEU A 102 5.14 12.71 -1.95
N ASN A 103 5.53 13.32 -0.83
CA ASN A 103 6.90 13.82 -0.62
C ASN A 103 7.74 12.88 0.27
N PHE A 104 7.29 11.62 0.43
CA PHE A 104 8.02 10.61 1.16
C PHE A 104 7.99 9.30 0.36
N PRO A 105 8.95 8.39 0.58
CA PRO A 105 9.02 7.15 -0.19
C PRO A 105 7.94 6.15 0.21
N VAL A 106 7.44 5.42 -0.78
CA VAL A 106 6.55 4.27 -0.61
C VAL A 106 7.31 3.04 -1.09
N LYS A 107 7.48 2.07 -0.20
CA LYS A 107 8.13 0.79 -0.50
C LYS A 107 7.09 -0.29 -0.65
N CYS A 108 7.44 -1.34 -1.39
CA CYS A 108 6.56 -2.49 -1.57
C CYS A 108 7.35 -3.78 -1.31
N GLU A 109 6.93 -4.53 -0.30
CA GLU A 109 7.50 -5.83 0.07
C GLU A 109 6.44 -6.89 -0.18
N ALA A 110 6.35 -7.35 -1.42
CA ALA A 110 5.29 -8.24 -1.86
C ALA A 110 5.67 -9.71 -1.70
N ILE A 111 4.67 -10.55 -1.42
CA ILE A 111 4.79 -12.01 -1.38
C ILE A 111 3.76 -12.57 -2.34
N ILE A 112 4.20 -13.46 -3.24
CA ILE A 112 3.33 -14.16 -4.17
C ILE A 112 3.21 -15.62 -3.73
N GLU A 113 1.97 -16.09 -3.63
CA GLU A 113 1.66 -17.49 -3.31
C GLU A 113 0.86 -18.07 -4.48
N LYS A 114 1.11 -19.33 -4.81
CA LYS A 114 0.34 -20.07 -5.82
C LYS A 114 -0.62 -21.05 -5.16
N ASP A 115 -1.75 -21.27 -5.79
CA ASP A 115 -2.68 -22.33 -5.41
C ASP A 115 -2.05 -23.73 -5.59
#